data_62054412e34ddcdab6894e079177efae
#
_entry.id   62054412e34ddcdab6894e079177efae
#
_cell.length_a   1.000
_cell.length_b   1.000
_cell.length_c   1.000
_cell.angle_alpha   90.00
_cell.angle_beta   90.00
_cell.angle_gamma   90.00
#
_symmetry.space_group_name_H-M   'P 1'
#
loop_
_entity.id
_entity.type
_entity.pdbx_description
1 polymer ?
#
loop_
_entity_poly.entity_id
_entity_poly.type
_entity_poly.pdbx_seq_one_letter_code
_entity_poly.pdbx_strand_id
1 'polypeptide(L)'
;PYDCPTSCGLLAETDGKKILRVKGDKTHPANKGLICGKMQHYEESINSEKRILTPLRRTGKKGSGQFMPITWEEAGNEIAERFLNICREDGPQAILPAVYSGVMGQIQRKCGEAFFNRLGACSLVLTLCASAKGAGYSAVAGKTGCLDPRELENSDFFLIWGSNIMATRLQILPLLARKRKEGKQVILIEAC
;
A
#
# COMPACT_ATOMS: atom_id res chain seq x y z
N PRO A 1 -0.40 1.39 -6.81
CA PRO A 1 -0.70 -0.04 -6.88
C PRO A 1 -0.27 -0.82 -5.65
N TYR A 2 0.86 -0.50 -5.05
CA TYR A 2 1.33 -1.14 -3.82
C TYR A 2 1.12 -0.21 -2.63
N ASP A 3 1.27 -0.73 -1.42
CA ASP A 3 1.27 0.03 -0.19
C ASP A 3 2.53 0.90 -0.10
N CYS A 4 2.59 1.93 -0.92
CA CYS A 4 3.74 2.82 -1.00
C CYS A 4 3.29 4.27 -0.82
N PRO A 5 3.85 4.98 0.19
CA PRO A 5 3.50 6.37 0.48
C PRO A 5 4.13 7.38 -0.48
N THR A 6 4.90 6.93 -1.48
CA THR A 6 5.68 7.83 -2.35
C THR A 6 4.81 8.61 -3.34
N SER A 7 3.60 8.12 -3.67
CA SER A 7 2.62 8.81 -4.53
C SER A 7 3.21 9.27 -5.88
N CYS A 8 3.93 8.37 -6.57
CA CYS A 8 4.52 8.68 -7.88
C CYS A 8 3.45 8.97 -8.94
N GLY A 9 3.68 10.00 -9.77
CA GLY A 9 2.96 10.20 -11.01
C GLY A 9 3.37 9.15 -12.04
N LEU A 10 2.39 8.45 -12.60
CA LEU A 10 2.57 7.38 -13.57
C LEU A 10 1.80 7.67 -14.85
N LEU A 11 2.37 7.28 -15.98
CA LEU A 11 1.74 7.28 -17.29
C LEU A 11 1.59 5.83 -17.75
N ALA A 12 0.39 5.45 -18.15
CA ALA A 12 0.10 4.15 -18.73
C ALA A 12 -0.15 4.29 -20.24
N GLU A 13 0.63 3.59 -21.03
CA GLU A 13 0.40 3.41 -22.46
C GLU A 13 -0.56 2.24 -22.67
N THR A 14 -1.60 2.43 -23.48
CA THR A 14 -2.63 1.40 -23.71
C THR A 14 -3.05 1.37 -25.17
N ASP A 15 -3.43 0.19 -25.66
CA ASP A 15 -4.08 -0.02 -26.95
C ASP A 15 -5.62 0.00 -26.84
N GLY A 16 -6.15 0.36 -25.66
CA GLY A 16 -7.58 0.33 -25.35
C GLY A 16 -8.07 -1.00 -24.76
N LYS A 17 -7.26 -2.05 -24.81
CA LYS A 17 -7.57 -3.37 -24.23
C LYS A 17 -6.58 -3.78 -23.14
N LYS A 18 -5.31 -3.51 -23.37
CA LYS A 18 -4.21 -3.86 -22.45
C LYS A 18 -3.36 -2.65 -22.13
N ILE A 19 -2.74 -2.66 -20.97
CA ILE A 19 -1.67 -1.73 -20.63
C ILE A 19 -0.39 -2.28 -21.25
N LEU A 20 0.17 -1.52 -22.20
CA LEU A 20 1.39 -1.91 -22.94
C LEU A 20 2.64 -1.59 -22.13
N ARG A 21 2.62 -0.47 -21.37
CA ARG A 21 3.75 0.00 -20.60
C ARG A 21 3.34 0.96 -19.50
N VAL A 22 4.04 0.90 -18.37
CA VAL A 22 3.94 1.89 -17.29
C VAL A 22 5.24 2.68 -17.21
N LYS A 23 5.16 4.01 -17.19
CA LYS A 23 6.28 4.95 -17.08
C LYS A 23 6.06 5.95 -15.96
N GLY A 24 7.13 6.55 -15.47
CA GLY A 24 7.03 7.72 -14.59
C GLY A 24 6.67 8.97 -15.39
N ASP A 25 5.81 9.79 -14.82
CA ASP A 25 5.48 11.10 -15.35
C ASP A 25 6.64 12.08 -15.10
N LYS A 26 7.27 12.56 -16.17
CA LYS A 26 8.39 13.51 -16.10
C LYS A 26 7.97 14.90 -15.59
N THR A 27 6.69 15.23 -15.71
CA THR A 27 6.15 16.53 -15.25
C THR A 27 5.74 16.50 -13.77
N HIS A 28 5.66 15.32 -13.18
CA HIS A 28 5.29 15.17 -11.78
C HIS A 28 6.39 15.75 -10.85
N PRO A 29 6.05 16.68 -9.92
CA PRO A 29 7.03 17.46 -9.17
C PRO A 29 7.93 16.62 -8.25
N ALA A 30 7.42 15.49 -7.72
CA ALA A 30 8.17 14.66 -6.77
C ALA A 30 9.05 13.61 -7.45
N ASN A 31 8.49 12.80 -8.36
CA ASN A 31 9.27 11.70 -8.96
C ASN A 31 9.94 12.03 -10.29
N LYS A 32 9.55 13.12 -10.99
CA LYS A 32 10.20 13.62 -12.21
C LYS A 32 10.52 12.49 -13.23
N GLY A 33 9.59 11.57 -13.40
CA GLY A 33 9.74 10.43 -14.30
C GLY A 33 10.45 9.20 -13.71
N LEU A 34 11.01 9.29 -12.51
CA LEU A 34 11.62 8.14 -11.85
C LEU A 34 10.55 7.17 -11.32
N ILE A 35 10.75 5.88 -11.56
CA ILE A 35 9.96 4.79 -10.97
C ILE A 35 10.89 3.73 -10.40
N CYS A 36 10.48 3.12 -9.31
CA CYS A 36 11.26 2.05 -8.67
C CYS A 36 11.05 0.70 -9.37
N GLY A 37 11.89 -0.28 -9.04
CA GLY A 37 11.81 -1.63 -9.61
C GLY A 37 10.46 -2.33 -9.44
N LYS A 38 9.67 -1.97 -8.41
CA LYS A 38 8.30 -2.50 -8.23
C LYS A 38 7.33 -2.05 -9.33
N MET A 39 7.61 -0.91 -9.98
CA MET A 39 6.76 -0.35 -11.02
C MET A 39 7.29 -0.61 -12.43
N GLN A 40 8.57 -1.01 -12.54
CA GLN A 40 9.11 -1.51 -13.81
C GLN A 40 8.37 -2.81 -14.15
N HIS A 41 7.91 -2.92 -15.38
CA HIS A 41 7.15 -4.08 -15.88
C HIS A 41 5.85 -4.37 -15.10
N TYR A 42 5.24 -3.34 -14.47
CA TYR A 42 3.99 -3.52 -13.75
C TYR A 42 2.83 -3.98 -14.64
N GLU A 43 2.89 -3.64 -15.95
CA GLU A 43 1.98 -4.12 -16.99
C GLU A 43 1.94 -5.65 -17.10
N GLU A 44 3.06 -6.34 -16.88
CA GLU A 44 3.10 -7.80 -16.88
C GLU A 44 2.22 -8.39 -15.78
N SER A 45 2.23 -7.75 -14.61
CA SER A 45 1.38 -8.14 -13.47
C SER A 45 -0.11 -7.90 -13.75
N ILE A 46 -0.43 -6.78 -14.41
CA ILE A 46 -1.81 -6.42 -14.74
C ILE A 46 -2.39 -7.34 -15.81
N ASN A 47 -1.60 -7.63 -16.85
CA ASN A 47 -2.00 -8.43 -18.00
C ASN A 47 -1.78 -9.95 -17.79
N SER A 48 -1.29 -10.37 -16.63
CA SER A 48 -0.98 -11.76 -16.35
C SER A 48 -2.22 -12.66 -16.46
N GLU A 49 -2.09 -13.77 -17.15
CA GLU A 49 -3.11 -14.82 -17.22
C GLU A 49 -3.37 -15.48 -15.86
N LYS A 50 -2.42 -15.36 -14.93
CA LYS A 50 -2.56 -15.86 -13.55
C LYS A 50 -3.38 -14.91 -12.67
N ARG A 51 -3.77 -13.75 -13.17
CA ARG A 51 -4.57 -12.79 -12.42
C ARG A 51 -5.96 -13.37 -12.15
N ILE A 52 -6.37 -13.33 -10.89
CA ILE A 52 -7.71 -13.75 -10.47
C ILE A 52 -8.70 -12.66 -10.89
N LEU A 53 -9.64 -13.00 -11.78
CA LEU A 53 -10.64 -12.08 -12.34
C LEU A 53 -12.05 -12.31 -11.79
N THR A 54 -12.28 -13.45 -11.13
CA THR A 54 -13.57 -13.83 -10.55
C THR A 54 -13.38 -14.30 -9.12
N PRO A 55 -14.40 -14.26 -8.27
CA PRO A 55 -14.32 -14.85 -6.94
C PRO A 55 -14.00 -16.35 -7.03
N LEU A 56 -13.26 -16.83 -6.04
CA LEU A 56 -12.88 -18.23 -5.95
C LEU A 56 -13.44 -18.84 -4.64
N ARG A 57 -14.17 -19.94 -4.76
CA ARG A 57 -14.59 -20.75 -3.61
C ARG A 57 -13.61 -21.87 -3.38
N ARG A 58 -13.13 -22.03 -2.15
CA ARG A 58 -12.29 -23.17 -1.79
C ARG A 58 -13.11 -24.47 -1.77
N THR A 59 -12.63 -25.50 -2.46
CA THR A 59 -13.29 -26.82 -2.56
C THR A 59 -12.59 -27.90 -1.75
N GLY A 60 -11.31 -27.70 -1.42
CA GLY A 60 -10.52 -28.64 -0.65
C GLY A 60 -10.30 -28.24 0.81
N LYS A 61 -9.50 -29.03 1.53
CA LYS A 61 -9.06 -28.71 2.90
C LYS A 61 -8.24 -27.40 2.92
N LYS A 62 -8.22 -26.72 4.06
CA LYS A 62 -7.37 -25.53 4.26
C LYS A 62 -5.92 -25.86 3.90
N GLY A 63 -5.29 -25.05 3.05
CA GLY A 63 -3.92 -25.26 2.58
C GLY A 63 -3.75 -26.15 1.35
N SER A 64 -4.82 -26.81 0.85
CA SER A 64 -4.72 -27.67 -0.34
C SER A 64 -4.55 -26.92 -1.67
N GLY A 65 -4.80 -25.61 -1.71
CA GLY A 65 -4.76 -24.83 -2.95
C GLY A 65 -5.88 -25.11 -3.94
N GLN A 66 -6.91 -25.89 -3.53
CA GLN A 66 -8.01 -26.27 -4.42
C GLN A 66 -9.12 -25.23 -4.35
N PHE A 67 -9.40 -24.59 -5.50
CA PHE A 67 -10.41 -23.55 -5.64
C PHE A 67 -11.19 -23.75 -6.94
N MET A 68 -12.43 -23.26 -6.95
CA MET A 68 -13.25 -23.17 -8.16
C MET A 68 -13.75 -21.73 -8.35
N PRO A 69 -13.85 -21.23 -9.59
CA PRO A 69 -14.49 -19.96 -9.88
C PRO A 69 -15.98 -20.02 -9.53
N ILE A 70 -16.48 -18.91 -8.98
CA ILE A 70 -17.90 -18.68 -8.71
C ILE A 70 -18.29 -17.29 -9.19
N THR A 71 -19.59 -17.02 -9.30
CA THR A 71 -20.09 -15.68 -9.62
C THR A 71 -19.98 -14.74 -8.44
N TRP A 72 -20.02 -13.42 -8.69
CA TRP A 72 -20.08 -12.41 -7.63
C TRP A 72 -21.36 -12.53 -6.80
N GLU A 73 -22.47 -12.93 -7.43
CA GLU A 73 -23.74 -13.15 -6.73
C GLU A 73 -23.66 -14.33 -5.75
N GLU A 74 -23.11 -15.46 -6.20
CA GLU A 74 -22.87 -16.62 -5.33
C GLU A 74 -21.95 -16.26 -4.16
N ALA A 75 -20.86 -15.55 -4.43
CA ALA A 75 -19.93 -15.12 -3.37
C ALA A 75 -20.61 -14.19 -2.36
N GLY A 76 -21.38 -13.21 -2.85
CA GLY A 76 -22.11 -12.27 -2.00
C GLY A 76 -23.15 -12.96 -1.12
N ASN A 77 -23.93 -13.86 -1.69
CA ASN A 77 -24.96 -14.59 -0.97
C ASN A 77 -24.35 -15.52 0.12
N GLU A 78 -23.29 -16.26 -0.22
CA GLU A 78 -22.60 -17.12 0.74
C GLU A 78 -22.00 -16.33 1.89
N ILE A 79 -21.37 -15.18 1.62
CA ILE A 79 -20.79 -14.30 2.67
C ILE A 79 -21.91 -13.75 3.55
N ALA A 80 -22.98 -13.25 2.95
CA ALA A 80 -24.11 -12.69 3.68
C ALA A 80 -24.77 -13.73 4.60
N GLU A 81 -25.02 -14.94 4.09
CA GLU A 81 -25.58 -16.04 4.90
C GLU A 81 -24.68 -16.37 6.10
N ARG A 82 -23.36 -16.49 5.88
CA ARG A 82 -22.42 -16.77 6.95
C ARG A 82 -22.39 -15.67 8.00
N PHE A 83 -22.39 -14.40 7.59
CA PHE A 83 -22.44 -13.28 8.53
C PHE A 83 -23.74 -13.25 9.34
N LEU A 84 -24.87 -13.49 8.68
CA LEU A 84 -26.16 -13.56 9.37
C LEU A 84 -26.20 -14.71 10.38
N ASN A 85 -25.65 -15.87 10.07
CA ASN A 85 -25.61 -17.01 10.97
C ASN A 85 -24.71 -16.71 12.18
N ILE A 86 -23.49 -16.18 11.97
CA ILE A 86 -22.62 -15.76 13.08
C ILE A 86 -23.31 -14.71 13.95
N CYS A 87 -23.97 -13.72 13.35
CA CYS A 87 -24.68 -12.70 14.13
C CYS A 87 -25.82 -13.25 14.97
N ARG A 88 -26.49 -14.31 14.50
CA ARG A 88 -27.59 -14.99 15.25
C ARG A 88 -27.07 -15.87 16.38
N GLU A 89 -25.98 -16.60 16.13
CA GLU A 89 -25.45 -17.62 17.04
C GLU A 89 -24.54 -17.00 18.11
N ASP A 90 -23.60 -16.13 17.67
CA ASP A 90 -22.51 -15.63 18.51
C ASP A 90 -22.54 -14.11 18.71
N GLY A 91 -23.40 -13.42 17.98
CA GLY A 91 -23.46 -11.96 17.93
C GLY A 91 -22.47 -11.35 16.91
N PRO A 92 -22.72 -10.09 16.46
CA PRO A 92 -21.91 -9.45 15.44
C PRO A 92 -20.47 -9.18 15.90
N GLN A 93 -20.20 -9.13 17.18
CA GLN A 93 -18.85 -8.96 17.74
C GLN A 93 -17.94 -10.17 17.51
N ALA A 94 -18.48 -11.33 17.14
CA ALA A 94 -17.70 -12.50 16.73
C ALA A 94 -17.03 -12.30 15.36
N ILE A 95 -17.41 -11.25 14.62
CA ILE A 95 -16.80 -10.89 13.34
C ILE A 95 -15.73 -9.83 13.58
N LEU A 96 -14.47 -10.15 13.24
CA LEU A 96 -13.35 -9.22 13.28
C LEU A 96 -12.87 -8.89 11.86
N PRO A 97 -13.16 -7.70 11.33
CA PRO A 97 -12.61 -7.24 10.07
C PRO A 97 -11.09 -7.00 10.21
N ALA A 98 -10.28 -7.85 9.58
CA ALA A 98 -8.85 -7.69 9.55
C ALA A 98 -8.45 -6.72 8.42
N VAL A 99 -8.50 -5.44 8.71
CA VAL A 99 -8.12 -4.35 7.77
C VAL A 99 -6.78 -3.77 8.18
N TYR A 100 -5.83 -3.75 7.27
CA TYR A 100 -4.53 -3.12 7.49
C TYR A 100 -4.03 -2.46 6.21
N SER A 101 -2.76 -1.98 6.20
CA SER A 101 -2.17 -1.37 5.01
C SER A 101 -2.08 -2.37 3.84
N GLY A 102 -2.19 -1.86 2.63
CA GLY A 102 -2.19 -2.60 1.38
C GLY A 102 -2.42 -1.64 0.22
N VAL A 103 -3.40 -1.89 -0.63
CA VAL A 103 -3.77 -0.95 -1.69
C VAL A 103 -4.43 0.29 -1.08
N MET A 104 -3.73 1.42 -1.11
CA MET A 104 -4.10 2.66 -0.42
C MET A 104 -4.86 3.66 -1.31
N GLY A 105 -5.52 3.18 -2.37
CA GLY A 105 -6.41 4.03 -3.19
C GLY A 105 -7.54 4.62 -2.36
N GLN A 106 -7.98 5.83 -2.68
CA GLN A 106 -8.98 6.56 -1.89
C GLN A 106 -10.32 5.82 -1.77
N ILE A 107 -10.70 5.06 -2.79
CA ILE A 107 -11.94 4.28 -2.80
C ILE A 107 -11.76 2.98 -2.01
N GLN A 108 -10.64 2.27 -2.23
CA GLN A 108 -10.42 0.96 -1.62
C GLN A 108 -10.09 1.06 -0.13
N ARG A 109 -9.35 2.13 0.26
CA ARG A 109 -8.97 2.32 1.64
C ARG A 109 -10.20 2.50 2.53
N LYS A 110 -10.36 1.61 3.50
CA LYS A 110 -11.44 1.65 4.49
C LYS A 110 -12.86 1.49 3.92
N CYS A 111 -13.01 1.03 2.68
CA CYS A 111 -14.33 0.89 2.04
C CYS A 111 -15.30 -0.03 2.81
N GLY A 112 -14.80 -0.99 3.59
CA GLY A 112 -15.61 -1.89 4.41
C GLY A 112 -15.97 -1.34 5.80
N GLU A 113 -15.34 -0.25 6.28
CA GLU A 113 -15.55 0.22 7.67
C GLU A 113 -17.02 0.56 7.97
N ALA A 114 -17.67 1.29 7.08
CA ALA A 114 -19.08 1.68 7.27
C ALA A 114 -19.99 0.46 7.37
N PHE A 115 -19.77 -0.56 6.56
CA PHE A 115 -20.51 -1.81 6.58
C PHE A 115 -20.33 -2.56 7.92
N PHE A 116 -19.10 -2.78 8.34
CA PHE A 116 -18.81 -3.51 9.56
C PHE A 116 -19.24 -2.75 10.83
N ASN A 117 -19.13 -1.42 10.82
CA ASN A 117 -19.66 -0.58 11.89
C ASN A 117 -21.19 -0.69 11.98
N ARG A 118 -21.89 -0.67 10.83
CA ARG A 118 -23.34 -0.84 10.78
C ARG A 118 -23.78 -2.24 11.23
N LEU A 119 -22.99 -3.25 10.93
CA LEU A 119 -23.21 -4.64 11.35
C LEU A 119 -23.03 -4.81 12.86
N GLY A 120 -22.25 -3.97 13.50
CA GLY A 120 -21.88 -4.08 14.92
C GLY A 120 -20.69 -5.03 15.17
N ALA A 121 -19.87 -5.26 14.16
CA ALA A 121 -18.66 -6.08 14.25
C ALA A 121 -17.58 -5.44 15.13
N CYS A 122 -16.60 -6.24 15.59
CA CYS A 122 -15.44 -5.73 16.31
C CYS A 122 -14.61 -4.78 15.45
N SER A 123 -13.86 -3.89 16.09
CA SER A 123 -12.89 -3.03 15.44
C SER A 123 -11.47 -3.51 15.71
N LEU A 124 -10.62 -3.51 14.67
CA LEU A 124 -9.21 -3.79 14.81
C LEU A 124 -8.46 -2.53 15.25
N VAL A 125 -7.71 -2.62 16.35
CA VAL A 125 -6.79 -1.55 16.76
C VAL A 125 -5.54 -1.60 15.93
N LEU A 126 -5.28 -0.54 15.16
CA LEU A 126 -4.17 -0.46 14.20
C LEU A 126 -2.84 -0.11 14.89
N THR A 127 -2.18 -1.09 15.50
CA THR A 127 -0.96 -0.89 16.31
C THR A 127 0.31 -1.53 15.77
N LEU A 128 0.24 -2.38 14.74
CA LEU A 128 1.35 -3.24 14.35
C LEU A 128 2.53 -2.52 13.67
N CYS A 129 2.28 -1.48 12.87
CA CYS A 129 3.32 -0.96 11.98
C CYS A 129 3.85 0.43 12.39
N ALA A 130 2.99 1.39 12.66
CA ALA A 130 3.42 2.79 12.82
C ALA A 130 3.15 3.39 14.20
N SER A 131 2.43 2.71 15.08
CA SER A 131 1.99 3.28 16.36
C SER A 131 3.14 3.62 17.28
N ALA A 132 4.09 2.70 17.48
CA ALA A 132 5.26 2.95 18.32
C ALA A 132 6.13 4.08 17.77
N LYS A 133 6.38 4.06 16.44
CA LYS A 133 7.08 5.17 15.76
C LYS A 133 6.35 6.48 15.93
N GLY A 134 5.02 6.48 15.74
CA GLY A 134 4.19 7.67 15.89
C GLY A 134 4.21 8.21 17.30
N ALA A 135 4.11 7.36 18.32
CA ALA A 135 4.18 7.74 19.72
C ALA A 135 5.55 8.34 20.06
N GLY A 136 6.64 7.68 19.67
CA GLY A 136 8.01 8.20 19.91
C GLY A 136 8.27 9.54 19.22
N TYR A 137 7.86 9.67 17.95
CA TYR A 137 8.01 10.93 17.24
C TYR A 137 7.17 12.06 17.87
N SER A 138 5.93 11.77 18.24
CA SER A 138 5.04 12.78 18.87
C SER A 138 5.52 13.20 20.26
N ALA A 139 6.19 12.33 21.01
CA ALA A 139 6.77 12.66 22.31
C ALA A 139 7.87 13.75 22.20
N VAL A 140 8.58 13.80 21.07
CA VAL A 140 9.66 14.77 20.83
C VAL A 140 9.18 15.98 20.03
N ALA A 141 8.40 15.76 18.98
CA ALA A 141 8.00 16.77 18.00
C ALA A 141 6.55 17.30 18.19
N GLY A 142 5.82 16.81 19.21
CA GLY A 142 4.45 17.21 19.51
C GLY A 142 3.38 16.48 18.66
N LYS A 143 3.64 16.26 17.39
CA LYS A 143 2.74 15.54 16.47
C LYS A 143 3.51 14.85 15.35
N THR A 144 2.99 13.78 14.83
CA THR A 144 3.49 13.18 13.60
C THR A 144 3.15 14.08 12.42
N GLY A 145 4.15 14.44 11.62
CA GLY A 145 3.99 15.25 10.41
C GLY A 145 4.66 14.59 9.21
N CYS A 146 4.31 15.07 8.03
CA CYS A 146 5.03 14.77 6.79
C CYS A 146 5.78 16.02 6.34
N LEU A 147 7.06 15.87 6.07
CA LEU A 147 7.82 16.89 5.36
C LEU A 147 7.49 16.82 3.87
N ASP A 148 7.30 17.96 3.24
CA ASP A 148 7.27 18.00 1.76
C ASP A 148 8.66 17.59 1.24
N PRO A 149 8.76 16.57 0.39
CA PRO A 149 10.06 16.14 -0.15
C PRO A 149 10.87 17.25 -0.83
N ARG A 150 10.21 18.32 -1.29
CA ARG A 150 10.86 19.48 -1.90
C ARG A 150 11.67 20.31 -0.90
N GLU A 151 11.27 20.30 0.37
CA GLU A 151 12.00 20.99 1.45
C GLU A 151 13.40 20.40 1.71
N LEU A 152 13.63 19.16 1.28
CA LEU A 152 14.96 18.54 1.35
C LEU A 152 16.02 19.31 0.54
N GLU A 153 15.62 20.13 -0.43
CA GLU A 153 16.53 21.02 -1.16
C GLU A 153 17.23 22.04 -0.24
N ASN A 154 16.58 22.43 0.85
CA ASN A 154 17.09 23.42 1.80
C ASN A 154 18.02 22.81 2.86
N SER A 155 18.29 21.50 2.79
CA SER A 155 19.11 20.81 3.77
C SER A 155 20.57 20.71 3.33
N ASP A 156 21.47 20.85 4.28
CA ASP A 156 22.93 20.73 4.10
C ASP A 156 23.50 19.45 4.72
N PHE A 157 22.71 18.77 5.53
CA PHE A 157 23.08 17.54 6.20
C PHE A 157 21.95 16.51 6.09
N PHE A 158 22.29 15.27 5.72
CA PHE A 158 21.34 14.19 5.52
C PHE A 158 21.75 12.98 6.36
N LEU A 159 20.91 12.60 7.29
CA LEU A 159 21.05 11.38 8.07
C LEU A 159 19.96 10.38 7.64
N ILE A 160 20.38 9.28 7.02
CA ILE A 160 19.51 8.21 6.57
C ILE A 160 19.68 7.07 7.55
N TRP A 161 18.67 6.83 8.37
CA TRP A 161 18.73 5.86 9.45
C TRP A 161 17.65 4.80 9.30
N GLY A 162 18.05 3.54 9.20
CA GLY A 162 17.14 2.39 9.09
C GLY A 162 16.14 2.51 7.92
N SER A 163 16.59 3.04 6.77
CA SER A 163 15.72 3.33 5.64
C SER A 163 16.33 2.91 4.32
N ASN A 164 15.72 1.91 3.69
CA ASN A 164 16.10 1.51 2.33
C ASN A 164 15.50 2.48 1.30
N ILE A 165 16.26 3.54 0.99
CA ILE A 165 15.82 4.59 0.07
C ILE A 165 15.63 4.04 -1.35
N MET A 166 16.45 3.09 -1.78
CA MET A 166 16.37 2.48 -3.10
C MET A 166 15.01 1.81 -3.33
N ALA A 167 14.48 1.18 -2.30
CA ALA A 167 13.18 0.50 -2.39
C ALA A 167 11.97 1.39 -2.09
N THR A 168 12.13 2.43 -1.26
CA THR A 168 11.00 3.17 -0.70
C THR A 168 10.95 4.66 -1.06
N ARG A 169 12.09 5.27 -1.44
CA ARG A 169 12.20 6.71 -1.68
C ARG A 169 13.15 7.04 -2.83
N LEU A 170 13.11 6.26 -3.90
CA LEU A 170 14.01 6.37 -5.05
C LEU A 170 14.13 7.81 -5.59
N GLN A 171 13.04 8.59 -5.56
CA GLN A 171 12.99 9.96 -6.08
C GLN A 171 13.92 10.94 -5.35
N ILE A 172 14.39 10.65 -4.13
CA ILE A 172 15.34 11.52 -3.42
C ILE A 172 16.82 11.23 -3.76
N LEU A 173 17.12 10.12 -4.42
CA LEU A 173 18.51 9.74 -4.76
C LEU A 173 19.23 10.77 -5.64
N PRO A 174 18.61 11.34 -6.69
CA PRO A 174 19.27 12.38 -7.48
C PRO A 174 19.62 13.63 -6.65
N LEU A 175 18.76 14.01 -5.71
CA LEU A 175 19.02 15.09 -4.78
C LEU A 175 20.23 14.78 -3.91
N LEU A 176 20.26 13.62 -3.25
CA LEU A 176 21.38 13.22 -2.40
C LEU A 176 22.71 13.15 -3.17
N ALA A 177 22.68 12.60 -4.40
CA ALA A 177 23.85 12.54 -5.25
C ALA A 177 24.39 13.94 -5.61
N ARG A 178 23.50 14.89 -5.91
CA ARG A 178 23.87 16.28 -6.18
C ARG A 178 24.43 16.95 -4.94
N LYS A 179 23.73 16.86 -3.79
CA LYS A 179 24.18 17.45 -2.53
C LYS A 179 25.56 16.93 -2.09
N ARG A 180 25.85 15.65 -2.29
CA ARG A 180 27.20 15.10 -2.08
C ARG A 180 28.26 15.76 -2.97
N LYS A 181 27.95 16.00 -4.26
CA LYS A 181 28.86 16.73 -5.17
C LYS A 181 29.09 18.17 -4.76
N GLU A 182 28.10 18.78 -4.12
CA GLU A 182 28.17 20.12 -3.52
C GLU A 182 28.94 20.15 -2.18
N GLY A 183 29.50 19.01 -1.73
CA GLY A 183 30.24 18.90 -0.48
C GLY A 183 29.37 18.73 0.77
N LYS A 184 28.07 18.55 0.60
CA LYS A 184 27.15 18.32 1.75
C LYS A 184 27.27 16.91 2.29
N GLN A 185 27.07 16.75 3.58
CA GLN A 185 27.22 15.45 4.25
C GLN A 185 25.97 14.60 4.10
N VAL A 186 26.18 13.35 3.65
CA VAL A 186 25.13 12.31 3.60
C VAL A 186 25.64 11.09 4.35
N ILE A 187 25.04 10.81 5.49
CA ILE A 187 25.40 9.70 6.39
C ILE A 187 24.29 8.64 6.32
N LEU A 188 24.69 7.39 6.16
CA LEU A 188 23.80 6.22 6.21
C LEU A 188 24.09 5.42 7.47
N ILE A 189 23.06 5.15 8.26
CA ILE A 189 23.09 4.22 9.39
C ILE A 189 22.10 3.10 9.08
N GLU A 190 22.64 1.91 8.84
CA GLU A 190 21.86 0.72 8.47
C GLU A 190 22.40 -0.50 9.21
N ALA A 191 21.53 -1.50 9.43
CA ALA A 191 21.88 -2.72 10.16
C ALA A 191 22.50 -3.80 9.25
N CYS A 192 22.40 -3.68 7.93
CA CYS A 192 22.94 -4.62 6.94
C CYS A 192 23.57 -3.91 5.77
#